data_b26b3dda48048bc7f0d7dab617900176
#
_entry.id   b26b3dda48048bc7f0d7dab617900176
#
_cell.length_a   1.000
_cell.length_b   1.000
_cell.length_c   1.000
_cell.angle_alpha   90.00
_cell.angle_beta   90.00
_cell.angle_gamma   90.00
#
_symmetry.space_group_name_H-M   'P 1'
#
loop_
_entity.id
_entity.type
_entity.pdbx_description
1 polymer ?
#
loop_
_entity_poly.entity_id
_entity_poly.type
_entity_poly.pdbx_seq_one_letter_code
_entity_poly.pdbx_strand_id
1 'polypeptide(L)'
;MVSSPPPVDASRPQRMANDARRPVEDGHTDGPPGTFEVSFADGYPWLLASETSLANLNKEMAAEAAAATAAAGRDAPRVRPPVFDMRRFRPNVVVAAADGGDALPPWAEDAWTRLSVAPAGDDAPVRFQVAKPCDRCKVPTVLPDEGAFEGRAAVDVYNRTMGRLRAVGRDVMFGINLVCDSPVGATVSVGDVVTVTTAAANGGA
;
A
#
# COMPACT_ATOMS: atom_id res chain seq x y z
N MET A 1 -25.40 4.35 -22.64
CA MET A 1 -26.13 3.23 -22.00
C MET A 1 -25.13 2.40 -21.24
N VAL A 2 -25.14 2.48 -19.94
CA VAL A 2 -24.27 1.65 -19.08
C VAL A 2 -25.02 0.33 -18.89
N SER A 3 -24.49 -0.75 -19.44
CA SER A 3 -25.07 -2.09 -19.25
C SER A 3 -24.79 -2.53 -17.81
N SER A 4 -25.84 -2.85 -17.08
CA SER A 4 -25.73 -3.46 -15.76
C SER A 4 -25.01 -4.81 -15.89
N PRO A 5 -24.13 -5.17 -14.92
CA PRO A 5 -23.51 -6.48 -14.91
C PRO A 5 -24.61 -7.57 -14.80
N PRO A 6 -24.40 -8.75 -15.40
CA PRO A 6 -25.35 -9.84 -15.32
C PRO A 6 -25.58 -10.27 -13.86
N PRO A 7 -26.78 -10.71 -13.49
CA PRO A 7 -27.06 -11.18 -12.13
C PRO A 7 -26.15 -12.36 -11.79
N VAL A 8 -25.60 -12.31 -10.58
CA VAL A 8 -24.79 -13.41 -10.04
C VAL A 8 -25.69 -14.65 -9.91
N ASP A 9 -25.33 -15.72 -10.61
CA ASP A 9 -26.06 -17.00 -10.50
C ASP A 9 -25.86 -17.58 -9.10
N ALA A 10 -26.88 -17.43 -8.25
CA ALA A 10 -26.89 -17.93 -6.88
C ALA A 10 -26.88 -19.47 -6.77
N SER A 11 -27.07 -20.19 -7.88
CA SER A 11 -27.07 -21.67 -7.91
C SER A 11 -25.67 -22.26 -8.11
N ARG A 12 -24.68 -21.46 -8.54
CA ARG A 12 -23.28 -21.88 -8.54
C ARG A 12 -22.74 -21.69 -7.13
N PRO A 13 -22.26 -22.79 -6.49
CA PRO A 13 -21.43 -22.60 -5.31
C PRO A 13 -20.27 -21.70 -5.78
N GLN A 14 -20.27 -20.46 -5.32
CA GLN A 14 -19.08 -19.64 -5.42
C GLN A 14 -18.03 -20.47 -4.71
N ARG A 15 -17.11 -21.06 -5.44
CA ARG A 15 -15.86 -21.52 -4.86
C ARG A 15 -15.22 -20.27 -4.30
N MET A 16 -15.53 -19.97 -3.06
CA MET A 16 -14.68 -19.15 -2.22
C MET A 16 -13.31 -19.82 -2.35
N ALA A 17 -12.46 -19.17 -3.11
CA ALA A 17 -11.10 -19.63 -3.28
C ALA A 17 -10.53 -19.77 -1.88
N ASN A 18 -10.45 -21.01 -1.42
CA ASN A 18 -9.89 -21.45 -0.16
C ASN A 18 -10.31 -20.64 1.08
N ASP A 19 -11.23 -21.19 1.82
CA ASP A 19 -11.37 -20.99 3.28
C ASP A 19 -10.11 -21.45 4.06
N ALA A 20 -9.05 -21.77 3.37
CA ALA A 20 -7.78 -22.16 3.96
C ALA A 20 -7.10 -20.92 4.51
N ARG A 21 -7.46 -20.55 5.73
CA ARG A 21 -6.66 -19.67 6.55
C ARG A 21 -5.27 -20.28 6.66
N ARG A 22 -4.27 -19.46 6.46
CA ARG A 22 -2.87 -19.85 6.61
C ARG A 22 -2.17 -18.89 7.52
N PRO A 23 -1.15 -19.31 8.27
CA PRO A 23 -0.33 -18.40 9.06
C PRO A 23 0.31 -17.33 8.14
N VAL A 24 0.47 -16.11 8.67
CA VAL A 24 1.35 -15.12 8.05
C VAL A 24 2.80 -15.61 8.12
N GLU A 25 3.66 -15.00 7.31
CA GLU A 25 5.09 -15.34 7.33
C GLU A 25 5.67 -15.17 8.75
N ASP A 26 6.35 -16.20 9.24
CA ASP A 26 6.98 -16.19 10.55
C ASP A 26 8.13 -15.17 10.63
N GLY A 27 8.37 -14.65 11.84
CA GLY A 27 9.49 -13.78 12.16
C GLY A 27 9.26 -12.29 11.89
N HIS A 28 8.07 -11.89 11.44
CA HIS A 28 7.71 -10.49 11.19
C HIS A 28 6.64 -9.93 12.14
N THR A 29 6.16 -10.74 13.08
CA THR A 29 5.14 -10.34 14.05
C THR A 29 5.49 -10.83 15.44
N ASP A 30 4.99 -10.15 16.46
CA ASP A 30 5.14 -10.60 17.85
C ASP A 30 4.19 -11.76 18.11
N GLY A 31 4.66 -12.77 18.83
CA GLY A 31 3.90 -13.95 19.19
C GLY A 31 4.42 -15.23 18.57
N PRO A 32 3.94 -16.39 19.03
CA PRO A 32 4.34 -17.68 18.47
C PRO A 32 3.84 -17.84 17.02
N PRO A 33 4.51 -18.68 16.22
CA PRO A 33 4.07 -19.01 14.87
C PRO A 33 2.59 -19.42 14.82
N GLY A 34 1.87 -18.88 13.84
CA GLY A 34 0.43 -19.16 13.68
C GLY A 34 -0.50 -18.29 14.52
N THR A 35 0.01 -17.29 15.28
CA THR A 35 -0.82 -16.35 16.02
C THR A 35 -1.73 -15.54 15.09
N PHE A 36 -1.21 -15.14 13.91
CA PHE A 36 -1.95 -14.39 12.92
C PHE A 36 -2.18 -15.23 11.67
N GLU A 37 -3.37 -15.07 11.10
CA GLU A 37 -3.77 -15.80 9.91
C GLU A 37 -4.19 -14.82 8.80
N VAL A 38 -3.99 -15.24 7.56
CA VAL A 38 -4.44 -14.53 6.37
C VAL A 38 -5.27 -15.45 5.49
N SER A 39 -6.31 -14.88 4.90
CA SER A 39 -7.10 -15.49 3.82
C SER A 39 -6.62 -14.93 2.48
N PHE A 40 -6.94 -15.61 1.39
CA PHE A 40 -6.60 -15.23 0.03
C PHE A 40 -5.09 -15.37 -0.30
N ALA A 41 -4.69 -14.80 -1.43
CA ALA A 41 -3.35 -14.93 -1.98
C ALA A 41 -2.31 -13.97 -1.39
N ASP A 42 -2.75 -13.00 -0.59
CA ASP A 42 -1.89 -11.98 -0.01
C ASP A 42 -1.03 -12.56 1.15
N GLY A 43 0.13 -11.98 1.37
CA GLY A 43 1.04 -12.42 2.45
C GLY A 43 0.54 -12.04 3.83
N TYR A 44 -0.19 -10.92 3.93
CA TYR A 44 -0.71 -10.34 5.16
C TYR A 44 -2.14 -9.87 4.99
N PRO A 45 -2.92 -9.81 6.10
CA PRO A 45 -4.35 -9.46 6.03
C PRO A 45 -4.60 -7.98 5.72
N TRP A 46 -3.64 -7.10 6.02
CA TRP A 46 -3.81 -5.66 5.87
C TRP A 46 -2.61 -5.02 5.20
N LEU A 47 -2.87 -4.08 4.30
CA LEU A 47 -1.90 -3.18 3.70
C LEU A 47 -2.26 -1.74 4.06
N LEU A 48 -1.31 -1.00 4.61
CA LEU A 48 -1.42 0.44 4.83
C LEU A 48 -0.51 1.18 3.85
N ALA A 49 -1.01 2.29 3.32
CA ALA A 49 -0.25 3.23 2.51
C ALA A 49 -0.54 4.69 2.92
N SER A 50 0.39 5.59 2.60
CA SER A 50 0.28 7.01 2.91
C SER A 50 0.01 7.83 1.65
N GLU A 51 -0.90 8.82 1.74
CA GLU A 51 -1.16 9.77 0.66
C GLU A 51 0.07 10.60 0.32
N THR A 52 0.85 11.00 1.32
CA THR A 52 2.07 11.78 1.10
C THR A 52 3.16 10.98 0.41
N SER A 53 3.26 9.68 0.68
CA SER A 53 4.16 8.75 -0.02
C SER A 53 3.76 8.58 -1.48
N LEU A 54 2.45 8.48 -1.77
CA LEU A 54 1.96 8.43 -3.14
C LEU A 54 2.20 9.75 -3.88
N ALA A 55 1.95 10.89 -3.23
CA ALA A 55 2.20 12.21 -3.80
C ALA A 55 3.69 12.39 -4.14
N ASN A 56 4.58 11.94 -3.25
CA ASN A 56 6.02 11.96 -3.50
C ASN A 56 6.40 11.05 -4.68
N LEU A 57 5.87 9.84 -4.74
CA LEU A 57 6.12 8.93 -5.87
C LEU A 57 5.70 9.57 -7.20
N ASN A 58 4.51 10.17 -7.27
CA ASN A 58 4.03 10.84 -8.49
C ASN A 58 4.92 12.03 -8.88
N LYS A 59 5.39 12.81 -7.92
CA LYS A 59 6.34 13.90 -8.14
C LYS A 59 7.65 13.39 -8.73
N GLU A 60 8.19 12.33 -8.18
CA GLU A 60 9.45 11.74 -8.63
C GLU A 60 9.32 11.08 -10.02
N MET A 61 8.17 10.45 -10.32
CA MET A 61 7.88 9.94 -11.66
C MET A 61 7.79 11.07 -12.69
N ALA A 62 7.23 12.22 -12.31
CA ALA A 62 7.19 13.38 -13.20
C ALA A 62 8.60 13.91 -13.52
N ALA A 63 9.47 13.97 -12.52
CA ALA A 63 10.87 14.36 -12.69
C ALA A 63 11.63 13.36 -13.58
N GLU A 64 11.43 12.05 -13.37
CA GLU A 64 12.04 11.00 -14.18
C GLU A 64 11.60 11.06 -15.65
N ALA A 65 10.29 11.30 -15.91
CA ALA A 65 9.76 11.46 -17.27
C ALA A 65 10.33 12.70 -17.97
N ALA A 66 10.49 13.81 -17.23
CA ALA A 66 11.11 15.03 -17.75
C ALA A 66 12.59 14.79 -18.11
N ALA A 67 13.34 14.11 -17.25
CA ALA A 67 14.73 13.76 -17.51
C ALA A 67 14.87 12.84 -18.72
N ALA A 68 14.01 11.81 -18.84
CA ALA A 68 13.98 10.92 -19.99
C ALA A 68 13.68 11.67 -21.31
N THR A 69 12.75 12.62 -21.28
CA THR A 69 12.43 13.47 -22.43
C THR A 69 13.63 14.35 -22.83
N ALA A 70 14.29 14.97 -21.85
CA ALA A 70 15.47 15.81 -22.11
C ALA A 70 16.63 15.00 -22.71
N ALA A 71 16.86 13.79 -22.21
CA ALA A 71 17.90 12.88 -22.70
C ALA A 71 17.64 12.39 -24.14
N ALA A 72 16.39 12.23 -24.52
CA ALA A 72 16.01 11.75 -25.84
C ALA A 72 16.17 12.78 -26.98
N GLY A 73 16.37 14.05 -26.64
CA GLY A 73 16.56 15.14 -27.60
C GLY A 73 15.28 15.82 -28.07
N ARG A 74 15.43 16.93 -28.83
CA ARG A 74 14.32 17.83 -29.18
C ARG A 74 13.25 17.20 -30.09
N ASP A 75 13.64 16.25 -30.92
CA ASP A 75 12.76 15.62 -31.91
C ASP A 75 12.11 14.33 -31.41
N ALA A 76 12.46 13.89 -30.20
CA ALA A 76 11.87 12.70 -29.62
C ALA A 76 10.47 12.96 -29.01
N PRO A 77 9.56 12.00 -29.05
CA PRO A 77 8.27 12.10 -28.39
C PRO A 77 8.46 12.39 -26.88
N ARG A 78 7.69 13.33 -26.37
CA ARG A 78 7.70 13.59 -24.91
C ARG A 78 7.18 12.38 -24.13
N VAL A 79 7.92 11.94 -23.14
CA VAL A 79 7.47 10.92 -22.20
C VAL A 79 6.47 11.57 -21.24
N ARG A 80 5.20 11.20 -21.35
CA ARG A 80 4.17 11.66 -20.44
C ARG A 80 4.34 10.94 -19.09
N PRO A 81 4.46 11.68 -17.96
CA PRO A 81 4.55 11.01 -16.67
C PRO A 81 3.24 10.28 -16.35
N PRO A 82 3.30 9.03 -15.90
CA PRO A 82 2.12 8.39 -15.36
C PRO A 82 1.72 9.06 -14.03
N VAL A 83 0.43 9.14 -13.78
CA VAL A 83 -0.11 9.55 -12.48
C VAL A 83 -0.78 8.34 -11.86
N PHE A 84 -0.22 7.87 -10.77
CA PHE A 84 -0.77 6.73 -10.05
C PHE A 84 -1.76 7.21 -9.00
N ASP A 85 -2.88 6.51 -8.90
CA ASP A 85 -3.80 6.65 -7.79
C ASP A 85 -3.60 5.51 -6.76
N MET A 86 -4.17 5.68 -5.59
CA MET A 86 -3.98 4.74 -4.47
C MET A 86 -4.56 3.36 -4.77
N ARG A 87 -5.58 3.25 -5.62
CA ARG A 87 -6.22 1.97 -6.00
C ARG A 87 -5.23 1.00 -6.66
N ARG A 88 -4.19 1.51 -7.33
CA ARG A 88 -3.15 0.68 -7.96
C ARG A 88 -2.36 -0.14 -6.95
N PHE A 89 -2.24 0.35 -5.73
CA PHE A 89 -1.51 -0.31 -4.65
C PHE A 89 -2.43 -1.19 -3.78
N ARG A 90 -3.76 -1.00 -3.89
CA ARG A 90 -4.79 -1.80 -3.21
C ARG A 90 -4.66 -1.83 -1.69
N PRO A 91 -4.38 -0.72 -1.01
CA PRO A 91 -4.34 -0.71 0.44
C PRO A 91 -5.72 -0.91 1.05
N ASN A 92 -5.76 -1.50 2.25
CA ASN A 92 -6.96 -1.57 3.08
C ASN A 92 -7.11 -0.30 3.94
N VAL A 93 -5.98 0.30 4.33
CA VAL A 93 -5.91 1.51 5.14
C VAL A 93 -5.08 2.56 4.41
N VAL A 94 -5.63 3.74 4.27
CA VAL A 94 -4.91 4.90 3.71
C VAL A 94 -4.83 5.97 4.79
N VAL A 95 -3.63 6.46 5.05
CA VAL A 95 -3.39 7.51 6.02
C VAL A 95 -3.00 8.82 5.34
N ALA A 96 -3.46 9.92 5.92
CA ALA A 96 -3.12 11.27 5.54
C ALA A 96 -2.67 12.06 6.78
N ALA A 97 -2.09 13.25 6.58
CA ALA A 97 -1.88 14.18 7.68
C ALA A 97 -3.25 14.59 8.26
N ALA A 98 -3.32 14.70 9.59
CA ALA A 98 -4.51 15.22 10.23
C ALA A 98 -4.69 16.73 9.94
N ASP A 99 -5.93 17.19 9.84
CA ASP A 99 -6.25 18.61 9.66
C ASP A 99 -5.65 19.43 10.82
N GLY A 100 -4.83 20.42 10.48
CA GLY A 100 -4.15 21.26 11.48
C GLY A 100 -3.03 20.56 12.28
N GLY A 101 -2.71 19.31 11.97
CA GLY A 101 -1.59 18.58 12.56
C GLY A 101 -0.26 18.81 11.83
N ASP A 102 0.79 18.18 12.34
CA ASP A 102 2.08 18.17 11.67
C ASP A 102 1.99 17.47 10.32
N ALA A 103 2.76 17.97 9.34
CA ALA A 103 2.84 17.33 8.04
C ALA A 103 3.39 15.91 8.18
N LEU A 104 2.68 14.92 7.61
CA LEU A 104 3.17 13.56 7.51
C LEU A 104 4.24 13.48 6.43
N PRO A 105 5.53 13.26 6.77
CA PRO A 105 6.57 13.15 5.75
C PRO A 105 6.32 11.97 4.82
N PRO A 106 6.71 12.05 3.54
CA PRO A 106 6.72 10.87 2.67
C PRO A 106 7.55 9.75 3.28
N TRP A 107 7.05 8.53 3.19
CA TRP A 107 7.70 7.29 3.65
C TRP A 107 7.87 7.21 5.19
N ALA A 108 7.16 8.05 5.95
CA ALA A 108 7.19 8.00 7.41
C ALA A 108 6.73 6.64 7.95
N GLU A 109 5.82 6.00 7.23
CA GLU A 109 5.29 4.67 7.56
C GLU A 109 6.37 3.58 7.64
N ASP A 110 7.50 3.76 6.97
CA ASP A 110 8.59 2.76 7.00
C ASP A 110 9.25 2.61 8.40
N ALA A 111 9.16 3.64 9.22
CA ALA A 111 9.73 3.64 10.57
C ALA A 111 8.72 3.18 11.64
N TRP A 112 7.47 2.92 11.27
CA TRP A 112 6.45 2.54 12.23
C TRP A 112 6.58 1.08 12.63
N THR A 113 6.31 0.80 13.90
CA THR A 113 6.30 -0.56 14.44
C THR A 113 4.92 -1.00 14.91
N ARG A 114 4.15 -0.04 15.41
CA ARG A 114 2.76 -0.25 15.85
C ARG A 114 1.93 0.95 15.51
N LEU A 115 0.65 0.71 15.33
CA LEU A 115 -0.33 1.78 15.20
C LEU A 115 -1.62 1.45 15.96
N SER A 116 -2.30 2.50 16.37
CA SER A 116 -3.57 2.47 17.05
C SER A 116 -4.52 3.41 16.33
N VAL A 117 -5.65 2.91 15.91
CA VAL A 117 -6.71 3.68 15.24
C VAL A 117 -7.80 3.93 16.26
N ALA A 118 -7.99 5.18 16.65
CA ALA A 118 -8.99 5.58 17.62
C ALA A 118 -10.28 5.98 16.88
N PRO A 119 -11.39 5.26 17.07
CA PRO A 119 -12.69 5.67 16.53
C PRO A 119 -13.15 7.01 17.10
N ALA A 120 -14.03 7.70 16.40
CA ALA A 120 -14.57 9.00 16.80
C ALA A 120 -15.52 8.95 18.04
N GLY A 121 -15.65 7.80 18.72
CA GLY A 121 -16.49 7.58 19.89
C GLY A 121 -15.71 7.03 21.08
N ASP A 122 -16.44 6.44 22.03
CA ASP A 122 -15.86 5.86 23.25
C ASP A 122 -15.36 4.40 23.06
N ASP A 123 -15.36 3.89 21.84
CA ASP A 123 -14.91 2.55 21.57
C ASP A 123 -13.39 2.40 21.75
N ALA A 124 -12.97 1.21 22.15
CA ALA A 124 -11.56 0.92 22.34
C ALA A 124 -10.79 1.03 21.01
N PRO A 125 -9.59 1.63 21.00
CA PRO A 125 -8.77 1.74 19.81
C PRO A 125 -8.43 0.38 19.18
N VAL A 126 -8.49 0.31 17.86
CA VAL A 126 -8.05 -0.87 17.10
C VAL A 126 -6.53 -0.82 16.92
N ARG A 127 -5.85 -1.87 17.34
CA ARG A 127 -4.38 -1.93 17.34
C ARG A 127 -3.87 -2.85 16.25
N PHE A 128 -2.77 -2.41 15.65
CA PHE A 128 -2.06 -3.18 14.63
C PHE A 128 -0.55 -3.22 14.92
N GLN A 129 0.05 -4.34 14.55
CA GLN A 129 1.51 -4.46 14.42
C GLN A 129 1.89 -4.26 12.97
N VAL A 130 3.01 -3.57 12.74
CA VAL A 130 3.65 -3.54 11.43
C VAL A 130 4.50 -4.78 11.28
N ALA A 131 4.17 -5.60 10.30
CA ALA A 131 4.91 -6.83 10.03
C ALA A 131 6.18 -6.55 9.22
N LYS A 132 6.02 -5.98 8.04
CA LYS A 132 7.16 -5.60 7.17
C LYS A 132 6.72 -4.59 6.11
N PRO A 133 7.66 -3.89 5.44
CA PRO A 133 7.37 -3.18 4.20
C PRO A 133 6.74 -4.12 3.17
N CYS A 134 5.84 -3.58 2.33
CA CYS A 134 5.19 -4.38 1.31
C CYS A 134 5.98 -4.32 0.00
N ASP A 135 6.52 -5.46 -0.41
CA ASP A 135 7.14 -5.64 -1.71
C ASP A 135 6.08 -5.60 -2.82
N ARG A 136 6.40 -4.91 -3.90
CA ARG A 136 5.45 -4.66 -4.99
C ARG A 136 5.76 -5.50 -6.22
N CYS A 137 4.74 -6.22 -6.67
CA CYS A 137 4.73 -6.90 -7.95
C CYS A 137 4.39 -5.93 -9.10
N LYS A 138 3.99 -6.45 -10.26
CA LYS A 138 3.61 -5.63 -11.43
C LYS A 138 2.19 -5.04 -11.36
N VAL A 139 1.39 -5.40 -10.38
CA VAL A 139 -0.02 -4.95 -10.27
C VAL A 139 -0.17 -3.43 -10.27
N PRO A 140 0.69 -2.61 -9.63
CA PRO A 140 0.58 -1.16 -9.71
C PRO A 140 0.67 -0.58 -11.13
N THR A 141 1.20 -1.33 -12.09
CA THR A 141 1.24 -0.90 -13.50
C THR A 141 -0.01 -1.23 -14.30
N VAL A 142 -1.03 -1.82 -13.67
CA VAL A 142 -2.35 -2.05 -14.26
C VAL A 142 -3.23 -0.83 -14.02
N LEU A 143 -3.94 -0.40 -15.06
CA LEU A 143 -4.97 0.63 -15.01
C LEU A 143 -6.21 0.05 -14.32
N PRO A 144 -6.64 0.57 -13.15
CA PRO A 144 -7.71 -0.07 -12.37
C PRO A 144 -9.06 -0.12 -13.10
N ASP A 145 -9.36 0.89 -13.91
CA ASP A 145 -10.64 0.99 -14.60
C ASP A 145 -10.68 0.19 -15.91
N GLU A 146 -9.53 -0.10 -16.51
CA GLU A 146 -9.41 -0.77 -17.80
C GLU A 146 -8.98 -2.24 -17.68
N GLY A 147 -8.39 -2.62 -16.57
CA GLY A 147 -7.80 -3.95 -16.37
C GLY A 147 -6.60 -4.24 -17.30
N ALA A 148 -6.06 -3.20 -17.95
CA ALA A 148 -4.95 -3.27 -18.88
C ALA A 148 -3.67 -2.75 -18.24
N PHE A 149 -2.52 -3.21 -18.73
CA PHE A 149 -1.25 -2.63 -18.32
C PHE A 149 -1.08 -1.21 -18.86
N GLU A 150 -0.45 -0.36 -18.08
CA GLU A 150 0.03 0.95 -18.50
C GLU A 150 0.94 0.82 -19.73
N GLY A 151 1.01 1.88 -20.54
CA GLY A 151 1.92 1.92 -21.68
C GLY A 151 3.38 1.74 -21.28
N ARG A 152 4.19 1.09 -22.12
CA ARG A 152 5.58 0.72 -21.81
C ARG A 152 6.42 1.88 -21.26
N ALA A 153 6.33 3.07 -21.88
CA ALA A 153 7.10 4.23 -21.42
C ALA A 153 6.74 4.65 -19.99
N ALA A 154 5.47 4.56 -19.62
CA ALA A 154 5.01 4.85 -18.26
C ALA A 154 5.47 3.77 -17.27
N VAL A 155 5.43 2.49 -17.65
CA VAL A 155 5.98 1.38 -16.85
C VAL A 155 7.47 1.55 -16.62
N ASP A 156 8.23 1.96 -17.64
CA ASP A 156 9.66 2.20 -17.53
C ASP A 156 9.98 3.36 -16.58
N VAL A 157 9.18 4.45 -16.63
CA VAL A 157 9.30 5.57 -15.67
C VAL A 157 9.04 5.08 -14.23
N TYR A 158 7.94 4.35 -14.01
CA TYR A 158 7.63 3.78 -12.70
C TYR A 158 8.75 2.89 -12.18
N ASN A 159 9.21 1.94 -12.98
CA ASN A 159 10.25 0.99 -12.57
C ASN A 159 11.58 1.68 -12.22
N ARG A 160 12.01 2.67 -13.01
CA ARG A 160 13.22 3.44 -12.71
C ARG A 160 13.06 4.26 -11.44
N THR A 161 11.91 4.93 -11.28
CA THR A 161 11.62 5.73 -10.09
C THR A 161 11.60 4.86 -8.84
N MET A 162 10.86 3.76 -8.85
CA MET A 162 10.80 2.83 -7.72
C MET A 162 12.14 2.18 -7.42
N GLY A 163 12.87 1.77 -8.45
CA GLY A 163 14.22 1.21 -8.29
C GLY A 163 15.21 2.18 -7.64
N ARG A 164 15.09 3.47 -7.93
CA ARG A 164 15.93 4.51 -7.33
C ARG A 164 15.53 4.86 -5.89
N LEU A 165 14.23 4.95 -5.62
CA LEU A 165 13.72 5.45 -4.34
C LEU A 165 13.48 4.34 -3.32
N ARG A 166 13.04 3.17 -3.75
CA ARG A 166 12.37 2.19 -2.90
C ARG A 166 12.91 0.77 -3.03
N ALA A 167 14.07 0.57 -3.69
CA ALA A 167 14.66 -0.75 -3.83
C ALA A 167 15.20 -1.28 -2.50
N VAL A 168 14.86 -2.52 -2.17
CA VAL A 168 15.45 -3.31 -1.10
C VAL A 168 15.83 -4.67 -1.71
N GLY A 169 17.12 -4.88 -1.92
CA GLY A 169 17.58 -6.03 -2.67
C GLY A 169 17.08 -6.03 -4.11
N ARG A 170 16.25 -7.01 -4.47
CA ARG A 170 15.64 -7.14 -5.81
C ARG A 170 14.24 -6.57 -5.91
N ASP A 171 13.64 -6.24 -4.78
CA ASP A 171 12.26 -5.82 -4.66
C ASP A 171 12.15 -4.31 -4.49
N VAL A 172 10.98 -3.78 -4.75
CA VAL A 172 10.64 -2.36 -4.53
C VAL A 172 9.48 -2.27 -3.56
N MET A 173 9.56 -1.35 -2.58
CA MET A 173 8.64 -1.27 -1.47
C MET A 173 7.67 -0.11 -1.60
N PHE A 174 6.39 -0.34 -1.32
CA PHE A 174 5.39 0.71 -1.17
C PHE A 174 4.32 0.29 -0.17
N GLY A 175 4.16 1.08 0.90
CA GLY A 175 3.30 0.77 2.02
C GLY A 175 3.87 -0.31 2.96
N ILE A 176 3.13 -0.61 3.99
CA ILE A 176 3.50 -1.57 5.04
C ILE A 176 2.40 -2.60 5.27
N ASN A 177 2.81 -3.82 5.49
CA ASN A 177 1.93 -4.93 5.84
C ASN A 177 1.64 -4.92 7.35
N LEU A 178 0.37 -5.15 7.71
CA LEU A 178 -0.08 -5.12 9.09
C LEU A 178 -0.79 -6.41 9.49
N VAL A 179 -0.75 -6.70 10.78
CA VAL A 179 -1.62 -7.66 11.46
C VAL A 179 -2.41 -6.94 12.56
N CYS A 180 -3.65 -7.35 12.78
CA CYS A 180 -4.51 -6.73 13.78
C CYS A 180 -4.38 -7.45 15.12
N ASP A 181 -4.06 -6.70 16.19
CA ASP A 181 -3.96 -7.19 17.56
C ASP A 181 -5.30 -7.10 18.33
N SER A 182 -6.29 -6.44 17.75
CA SER A 182 -7.59 -6.26 18.40
C SER A 182 -8.51 -7.44 18.17
N PRO A 183 -9.48 -7.68 19.08
CA PRO A 183 -10.47 -8.74 18.91
C PRO A 183 -11.28 -8.61 17.62
N VAL A 184 -11.78 -9.71 17.12
CA VAL A 184 -12.70 -9.75 15.97
C VAL A 184 -13.96 -8.93 16.27
N GLY A 185 -14.38 -8.13 15.30
CA GLY A 185 -15.57 -7.26 15.42
C GLY A 185 -15.22 -5.79 15.68
N ALA A 186 -13.94 -5.46 15.92
CA ALA A 186 -13.51 -4.06 15.97
C ALA A 186 -13.68 -3.39 14.59
N THR A 187 -14.09 -2.13 14.57
CA THR A 187 -14.36 -1.36 13.35
C THR A 187 -13.42 -0.15 13.27
N VAL A 188 -12.93 0.14 12.08
CA VAL A 188 -12.24 1.39 11.76
C VAL A 188 -13.00 2.12 10.65
N SER A 189 -13.02 3.44 10.72
CA SER A 189 -13.77 4.30 9.81
C SER A 189 -12.91 5.39 9.21
N VAL A 190 -13.33 5.92 8.08
CA VAL A 190 -12.67 7.10 7.50
C VAL A 190 -12.85 8.28 8.46
N GLY A 191 -11.77 8.97 8.77
CA GLY A 191 -11.74 10.08 9.73
C GLY A 191 -11.23 9.68 11.13
N ASP A 192 -11.07 8.38 11.40
CA ASP A 192 -10.48 7.93 12.67
C ASP A 192 -9.02 8.38 12.78
N VAL A 193 -8.60 8.68 14.01
CA VAL A 193 -7.26 9.18 14.29
C VAL A 193 -6.27 8.02 14.44
N VAL A 194 -5.19 8.07 13.68
CA VAL A 194 -4.10 7.09 13.73
C VAL A 194 -2.96 7.64 14.60
N THR A 195 -2.64 6.92 15.67
CA THR A 195 -1.45 7.15 16.50
C THR A 195 -0.42 6.06 16.20
N VAL A 196 0.84 6.44 16.04
CA VAL A 196 1.91 5.53 15.66
C VAL A 196 3.01 5.45 16.70
N THR A 197 3.65 4.27 16.77
CA THR A 197 4.90 4.06 17.51
C THR A 197 5.99 3.79 16.47
N THR A 198 7.10 4.52 16.58
CA THR A 198 8.28 4.30 15.74
C THR A 198 9.29 3.41 16.46
N ALA A 199 10.15 2.73 15.69
CA ALA A 199 11.33 2.10 16.27
C ALA A 199 12.15 3.18 17.01
N ALA A 200 12.61 2.87 18.22
CA ALA A 200 13.57 3.74 18.91
C ALA A 200 14.77 3.92 17.95
N ALA A 201 15.16 5.17 17.71
CA ALA A 201 16.42 5.43 17.04
C ALA A 201 17.52 4.73 17.84
N ASN A 202 18.12 3.67 17.29
CA ASN A 202 19.27 3.04 17.93
C ASN A 202 20.34 4.12 18.03
N GLY A 203 20.46 4.69 19.22
CA GLY A 203 21.56 5.57 19.55
C GLY A 203 22.84 4.77 19.34
N GLY A 204 23.52 5.04 18.23
CA GLY A 204 24.85 4.49 18.01
C GLY A 204 25.76 4.95 19.15
N ALA A 205 26.27 3.98 19.88
CA ALA A 205 27.41 4.15 20.77
C ALA A 205 28.69 3.96 19.98
#